data_640dcfb6b2532d6044d6547250ee0f25
#
_entry.id   640dcfb6b2532d6044d6547250ee0f25
#
_cell.length_a   1.000
_cell.length_b   1.000
_cell.length_c   1.000
_cell.angle_alpha   90.00
_cell.angle_beta   90.00
_cell.angle_gamma   90.00
#
_symmetry.space_group_name_H-M   'P 1'
#
loop_
_entity.id
_entity.type
_entity.pdbx_description
1 polymer ?
#
loop_
_entity_poly.entity_id
_entity_poly.type
_entity_poly.pdbx_seq_one_letter_code
_entity_poly.pdbx_strand_id
1 'polypeptide(L)'
;MKVLTPIMLALLLSGCTLGPDYHRPEMSVPVHYKEAKGWQQATPQDDLHKGEWWAVYHDATLSSLLSQVSINNQNVANYAAQYRQAQALASQSRAELFPSLGYDSSVTRSGSHATTDSSQRTTSSSHQAELSASWELDLWGKLRRTLEENKASAQASAAELANITLSAQSELAQDYFQLRIMDQKIALYQQSIDAYQRYLTVIENKYQTGSESRATLAQAQMQLESARASAQDYQWQRAQMEHAIALLVGKAPADFSLPVAKLDATLPTVPAALPTQLLQRRPDIAYAERNVAAANAAVGVAIAGYFPDLTLSASGGVSASTLHNLFSLPNRIWSLGPELSGTLLDFGATSSQVEQARASYDASVASYRQSVLEALQEVEDELVELNTLQGEMASQQRATAAAQESARVTRNQYDAGMIDYLDVATTENSSLSEQQNLLSLQSTQWVSSVALIAALGGGWQAPNK
;
A
#
# COMPACT_ATOMS: atom_id res chain seq x y z
N MET A 1 7.29 13.78 61.12
CA MET A 1 6.17 13.43 60.25
C MET A 1 5.97 14.31 58.97
N LYS A 2 6.71 15.43 58.79
CA LYS A 2 6.48 16.33 57.63
C LYS A 2 7.28 16.03 56.36
N VAL A 3 8.17 15.02 56.36
CA VAL A 3 9.01 14.66 55.20
C VAL A 3 8.52 13.34 54.51
N LEU A 4 7.68 12.54 55.17
CA LEU A 4 7.13 11.33 54.58
C LEU A 4 5.99 11.61 53.56
N THR A 5 5.27 12.73 53.73
CA THR A 5 4.14 13.09 52.88
C THR A 5 4.55 13.36 51.39
N PRO A 6 5.64 14.06 51.06
CA PRO A 6 6.03 14.27 49.65
C PRO A 6 6.63 13.02 49.03
N ILE A 7 7.26 12.13 49.80
CA ILE A 7 7.79 10.87 49.27
C ILE A 7 6.69 9.85 48.99
N MET A 8 5.65 9.82 49.82
CA MET A 8 4.47 9.00 49.60
C MET A 8 3.63 9.53 48.38
N LEU A 9 3.58 10.86 48.19
CA LEU A 9 2.97 11.48 47.02
C LEU A 9 3.78 11.23 45.72
N ALA A 10 5.12 11.20 45.83
CA ALA A 10 5.99 10.90 44.68
C ALA A 10 5.94 9.39 44.26
N LEU A 11 5.74 8.48 45.23
CA LEU A 11 5.54 7.05 44.98
C LEU A 11 4.15 6.75 44.37
N LEU A 12 3.16 7.58 44.61
CA LEU A 12 1.84 7.47 43.98
C LEU A 12 1.84 8.02 42.54
N LEU A 13 2.83 8.83 42.16
CA LEU A 13 3.00 9.37 40.81
C LEU A 13 3.78 8.41 39.87
N SER A 14 4.43 7.37 40.38
CA SER A 14 4.92 6.25 39.56
C SER A 14 3.77 5.27 39.28
N GLY A 15 2.70 5.77 38.63
CA GLY A 15 1.53 5.00 38.31
C GLY A 15 1.89 3.73 37.52
N CYS A 16 1.50 2.57 38.04
CA CYS A 16 1.60 1.30 37.33
C CYS A 16 0.81 1.36 36.05
N THR A 17 1.42 1.12 34.91
CA THR A 17 0.68 0.87 33.66
C THR A 17 0.18 -0.57 33.70
N LEU A 18 -1.13 -0.74 33.62
CA LEU A 18 -1.76 -2.07 33.55
C LEU A 18 -1.63 -2.68 32.16
N GLY A 19 -1.69 -4.01 32.12
CA GLY A 19 -1.59 -4.77 30.88
C GLY A 19 -0.15 -5.20 30.52
N PRO A 20 -0.01 -6.02 29.47
CA PRO A 20 1.30 -6.52 29.04
C PRO A 20 2.08 -5.43 28.32
N ASP A 21 3.39 -5.41 28.52
CA ASP A 21 4.28 -4.62 27.69
C ASP A 21 4.48 -5.31 26.33
N TYR A 22 4.62 -4.49 25.29
CA TYR A 22 4.77 -5.01 23.94
C TYR A 22 6.14 -5.69 23.75
N HIS A 23 6.10 -6.93 23.28
CA HIS A 23 7.24 -7.65 22.74
C HIS A 23 6.91 -8.13 21.35
N ARG A 24 7.82 -7.91 20.39
CA ARG A 24 7.63 -8.39 19.03
C ARG A 24 7.45 -9.91 19.04
N PRO A 25 6.38 -10.46 18.42
CA PRO A 25 6.18 -11.90 18.36
C PRO A 25 7.33 -12.60 17.66
N GLU A 26 7.82 -13.67 18.27
CA GLU A 26 8.85 -14.50 17.68
C GLU A 26 8.30 -15.27 16.48
N MET A 27 9.13 -15.35 15.44
CA MET A 27 8.88 -16.17 14.27
C MET A 27 10.18 -16.84 13.83
N SER A 28 10.11 -18.13 13.52
CA SER A 28 11.22 -18.85 12.91
C SER A 28 11.31 -18.45 11.43
N VAL A 29 12.40 -17.78 11.07
CA VAL A 29 12.69 -17.37 9.69
C VAL A 29 13.87 -18.21 9.20
N PRO A 30 13.82 -18.80 7.98
CA PRO A 30 14.92 -19.57 7.42
C PRO A 30 16.16 -18.70 7.26
N VAL A 31 17.34 -19.31 7.39
CA VAL A 31 18.63 -18.58 7.29
C VAL A 31 18.94 -18.21 5.84
N HIS A 32 18.45 -18.99 4.87
CA HIS A 32 18.67 -18.80 3.44
C HIS A 32 17.40 -19.12 2.67
N TYR A 33 17.23 -18.47 1.53
CA TYR A 33 16.21 -18.86 0.55
C TYR A 33 16.60 -20.17 -0.10
N LYS A 34 15.61 -21.08 -0.30
CA LYS A 34 15.80 -22.37 -0.94
C LYS A 34 16.23 -22.22 -2.41
N GLU A 35 15.64 -21.26 -3.09
CA GLU A 35 15.81 -21.03 -4.53
C GLU A 35 16.95 -20.03 -4.85
N ALA A 36 17.71 -19.59 -3.85
CA ALA A 36 18.83 -18.66 -4.02
C ALA A 36 20.09 -19.30 -4.64
N LYS A 37 20.02 -20.51 -5.19
CA LYS A 37 21.16 -21.19 -5.82
C LYS A 37 21.61 -20.43 -7.08
N GLY A 38 22.87 -20.01 -7.08
CA GLY A 38 23.45 -19.24 -8.20
C GLY A 38 23.36 -17.72 -8.04
N TRP A 39 22.64 -17.22 -7.03
CA TRP A 39 22.58 -15.80 -6.73
C TRP A 39 23.75 -15.39 -5.82
N GLN A 40 24.34 -14.23 -6.11
CA GLN A 40 25.36 -13.67 -5.24
C GLN A 40 24.70 -13.12 -3.98
N GLN A 41 25.30 -13.45 -2.81
CA GLN A 41 24.88 -12.85 -1.56
C GLN A 41 25.09 -11.33 -1.63
N ALA A 42 24.05 -10.55 -1.34
CA ALA A 42 24.15 -9.11 -1.29
C ALA A 42 25.21 -8.71 -0.25
N THR A 43 26.27 -8.08 -0.67
CA THR A 43 27.01 -7.19 0.22
C THR A 43 26.07 -5.99 0.45
N PRO A 44 25.73 -5.66 1.72
CA PRO A 44 24.92 -4.50 2.02
C PRO A 44 25.61 -3.24 1.47
N GLN A 45 25.18 -2.76 0.34
CA GLN A 45 25.55 -1.43 -0.14
C GLN A 45 24.51 -0.47 0.45
N ASP A 46 24.75 -0.06 1.71
CA ASP A 46 23.89 0.88 2.42
C ASP A 46 23.86 2.29 1.79
N ASP A 47 24.65 2.53 0.76
CA ASP A 47 24.80 3.80 0.07
C ASP A 47 24.01 3.94 -1.25
N LEU A 48 23.33 2.89 -1.72
CA LEU A 48 22.41 3.03 -2.85
C LEU A 48 21.21 3.91 -2.42
N HIS A 49 21.00 4.97 -3.18
CA HIS A 49 20.02 6.04 -2.96
C HIS A 49 18.69 5.52 -2.38
N LYS A 50 18.50 5.80 -1.09
CA LYS A 50 17.32 5.42 -0.33
C LYS A 50 16.10 6.08 -0.98
N GLY A 51 15.24 5.27 -1.60
CA GLY A 51 13.99 5.73 -2.20
C GLY A 51 13.87 5.61 -3.72
N GLU A 52 14.97 5.51 -4.46
CA GLU A 52 14.95 5.38 -5.94
C GLU A 52 15.44 3.99 -6.36
N TRP A 53 14.76 2.93 -5.89
CA TRP A 53 15.11 1.54 -6.18
C TRP A 53 15.20 1.23 -7.70
N TRP A 54 14.47 2.01 -8.51
CA TRP A 54 14.44 1.86 -9.97
C TRP A 54 15.67 2.39 -10.70
N ALA A 55 16.55 3.12 -10.02
CA ALA A 55 17.78 3.65 -10.62
C ALA A 55 18.68 2.54 -11.21
N VAL A 56 18.55 1.30 -10.73
CA VAL A 56 19.27 0.12 -11.23
C VAL A 56 18.95 -0.22 -12.70
N TYR A 57 17.81 0.25 -13.23
CA TYR A 57 17.42 0.02 -14.63
C TYR A 57 18.05 1.02 -15.60
N HIS A 58 18.65 2.10 -15.11
CA HIS A 58 19.30 3.16 -15.90
C HIS A 58 18.42 3.78 -16.98
N ASP A 59 17.09 3.82 -16.76
CA ASP A 59 16.11 4.42 -17.67
C ASP A 59 15.61 5.76 -17.12
N ALA A 60 15.94 6.85 -17.83
CA ALA A 60 15.56 8.21 -17.42
C ALA A 60 14.05 8.47 -17.52
N THR A 61 13.37 7.84 -18.50
CA THR A 61 11.93 7.98 -18.67
C THR A 61 11.20 7.29 -17.51
N LEU A 62 11.59 6.06 -17.20
CA LEU A 62 11.06 5.31 -16.06
C LEU A 62 11.30 6.09 -14.76
N SER A 63 12.50 6.61 -14.53
CA SER A 63 12.82 7.39 -13.33
C SER A 63 11.96 8.64 -13.20
N SER A 64 11.72 9.35 -14.30
CA SER A 64 10.86 10.53 -14.33
C SER A 64 9.40 10.19 -14.04
N LEU A 65 8.90 9.04 -14.47
CA LEU A 65 7.52 8.59 -14.21
C LEU A 65 7.37 8.15 -12.75
N LEU A 66 8.29 7.33 -12.24
CA LEU A 66 8.22 6.78 -10.88
C LEU A 66 8.32 7.87 -9.79
N SER A 67 9.13 8.90 -10.02
CA SER A 67 9.16 10.05 -9.10
C SER A 67 7.83 10.80 -9.02
N GLN A 68 7.02 10.82 -10.10
CA GLN A 68 5.71 11.46 -10.11
C GLN A 68 4.66 10.68 -9.29
N VAL A 69 4.79 9.37 -9.12
CA VAL A 69 3.87 8.54 -8.32
C VAL A 69 3.75 9.09 -6.90
N SER A 70 4.86 9.33 -6.23
CA SER A 70 4.88 9.83 -4.84
C SER A 70 4.26 11.22 -4.69
N ILE A 71 4.18 12.01 -5.77
CA ILE A 71 3.74 13.42 -5.75
C ILE A 71 2.28 13.53 -6.17
N ASN A 72 1.87 12.84 -7.21
CA ASN A 72 0.62 13.11 -7.92
C ASN A 72 -0.40 11.97 -7.82
N ASN A 73 0.00 10.76 -7.42
CA ASN A 73 -0.92 9.64 -7.33
C ASN A 73 -1.97 9.88 -6.26
N GLN A 74 -3.26 9.83 -6.64
CA GLN A 74 -4.36 10.15 -5.74
C GLN A 74 -4.57 9.09 -4.64
N ASN A 75 -4.21 7.84 -4.90
CA ASN A 75 -4.27 6.79 -3.88
C ASN A 75 -3.18 7.03 -2.83
N VAL A 76 -1.95 7.35 -3.24
CA VAL A 76 -0.87 7.74 -2.33
C VAL A 76 -1.26 8.98 -1.51
N ALA A 77 -1.87 9.99 -2.14
CA ALA A 77 -2.36 11.19 -1.44
C ALA A 77 -3.45 10.87 -0.40
N ASN A 78 -4.34 9.90 -0.69
CA ASN A 78 -5.35 9.41 0.24
C ASN A 78 -4.70 8.79 1.49
N TYR A 79 -3.75 7.86 1.31
CA TYR A 79 -3.04 7.24 2.43
C TYR A 79 -2.17 8.24 3.21
N ALA A 80 -1.59 9.25 2.54
CA ALA A 80 -0.91 10.35 3.20
C ALA A 80 -1.86 11.19 4.09
N ALA A 81 -3.12 11.36 3.67
CA ALA A 81 -4.13 12.02 4.49
C ALA A 81 -4.56 11.14 5.68
N GLN A 82 -4.72 9.82 5.50
CA GLN A 82 -5.00 8.88 6.59
C GLN A 82 -3.87 8.84 7.62
N TYR A 83 -2.60 8.88 7.18
CA TYR A 83 -1.47 8.99 8.09
C TYR A 83 -1.52 10.28 8.93
N ARG A 84 -1.82 11.44 8.31
CA ARG A 84 -2.01 12.70 9.06
C ARG A 84 -3.18 12.61 10.05
N GLN A 85 -4.26 11.94 9.69
CA GLN A 85 -5.40 11.67 10.58
C GLN A 85 -4.96 10.85 11.80
N ALA A 86 -4.21 9.76 11.60
CA ALA A 86 -3.69 8.92 12.68
C ALA A 86 -2.73 9.69 13.59
N GLN A 87 -1.86 10.55 13.04
CA GLN A 87 -1.01 11.43 13.82
C GLN A 87 -1.80 12.45 14.68
N ALA A 88 -2.88 13.00 14.11
CA ALA A 88 -3.76 13.91 14.84
C ALA A 88 -4.47 13.21 16.00
N LEU A 89 -4.92 11.94 15.80
CA LEU A 89 -5.53 11.13 16.85
C LEU A 89 -4.53 10.81 17.97
N ALA A 90 -3.30 10.44 17.65
CA ALA A 90 -2.25 10.26 18.66
C ALA A 90 -1.93 11.57 19.43
N SER A 91 -2.01 12.72 18.75
CA SER A 91 -1.84 14.02 19.38
C SER A 91 -3.03 14.38 20.27
N GLN A 92 -4.24 14.04 19.89
CA GLN A 92 -5.45 14.18 20.71
C GLN A 92 -5.33 13.34 21.99
N SER A 93 -5.00 12.04 21.88
CA SER A 93 -4.82 11.17 23.04
C SER A 93 -3.69 11.65 23.97
N ARG A 94 -2.66 12.29 23.41
CA ARG A 94 -1.65 12.96 24.24
C ARG A 94 -2.23 14.17 25.01
N ALA A 95 -3.13 14.92 24.41
CA ALA A 95 -3.76 16.06 25.06
C ALA A 95 -4.69 15.63 26.21
N GLU A 96 -5.29 14.46 26.13
CA GLU A 96 -6.15 13.88 27.19
C GLU A 96 -5.40 13.58 28.49
N LEU A 97 -4.07 13.51 28.47
CA LEU A 97 -3.24 13.41 29.68
C LEU A 97 -3.20 14.71 30.50
N PHE A 98 -3.67 15.81 29.96
CA PHE A 98 -3.60 17.14 30.58
C PHE A 98 -5.02 17.64 30.93
N PRO A 99 -5.14 18.56 31.92
CA PRO A 99 -6.41 19.13 32.25
C PRO A 99 -7.01 19.93 31.07
N SER A 100 -8.33 19.82 30.91
CA SER A 100 -9.12 20.65 30.01
C SER A 100 -9.71 21.85 30.76
N LEU A 101 -9.78 22.99 30.09
CA LEU A 101 -10.46 24.19 30.59
C LEU A 101 -11.60 24.56 29.65
N GLY A 102 -12.80 24.54 30.17
CA GLY A 102 -14.02 24.86 29.43
C GLY A 102 -14.68 26.13 29.98
N TYR A 103 -15.56 26.72 29.22
CA TYR A 103 -16.47 27.76 29.69
C TYR A 103 -17.91 27.40 29.33
N ASP A 104 -18.83 27.74 30.22
CA ASP A 104 -20.25 27.64 29.99
C ASP A 104 -20.92 28.99 30.32
N SER A 105 -21.85 29.39 29.47
CA SER A 105 -22.71 30.55 29.75
C SER A 105 -24.13 30.20 29.35
N SER A 106 -25.03 30.24 30.31
CA SER A 106 -26.41 29.86 30.10
C SER A 106 -27.38 30.89 30.69
N VAL A 107 -28.55 31.01 30.04
CA VAL A 107 -29.72 31.73 30.52
C VAL A 107 -30.89 30.77 30.49
N THR A 108 -31.36 30.43 31.67
CA THR A 108 -32.48 29.49 31.82
C THR A 108 -33.68 30.21 32.44
N ARG A 109 -34.85 30.04 31.83
CA ARG A 109 -36.12 30.48 32.44
C ARG A 109 -37.02 29.26 32.61
N SER A 110 -37.31 28.90 33.83
CA SER A 110 -38.17 27.78 34.21
C SER A 110 -39.48 28.24 34.83
N GLY A 111 -40.52 27.52 34.59
CA GLY A 111 -41.84 27.74 35.21
C GLY A 111 -42.43 26.44 35.74
N SER A 112 -42.89 26.42 36.98
CA SER A 112 -43.56 25.29 37.58
C SER A 112 -44.98 25.67 37.99
N HIS A 113 -45.93 24.71 37.88
CA HIS A 113 -47.27 24.75 38.45
C HIS A 113 -47.27 23.92 39.72
N ALA A 114 -47.63 24.51 40.83
CA ALA A 114 -47.92 23.74 42.03
C ALA A 114 -49.30 23.06 41.88
N THR A 115 -49.36 21.77 42.16
CA THR A 115 -50.58 20.93 41.99
C THR A 115 -51.47 20.87 43.22
N THR A 116 -51.15 21.65 44.24
CA THR A 116 -51.95 21.67 45.50
C THR A 116 -52.40 23.11 45.77
N ASP A 117 -53.70 23.35 45.61
CA ASP A 117 -54.60 24.41 46.12
C ASP A 117 -54.18 25.88 46.01
N SER A 118 -53.15 26.25 45.35
CA SER A 118 -52.83 27.64 44.95
C SER A 118 -52.40 27.68 43.49
N SER A 119 -53.21 28.32 42.67
CA SER A 119 -52.98 28.53 41.23
C SER A 119 -51.78 29.50 40.97
N GLN A 120 -50.73 29.41 41.75
CA GLN A 120 -49.60 30.30 41.64
C GLN A 120 -48.52 29.68 40.72
N ARG A 121 -48.45 30.20 39.50
CA ARG A 121 -47.38 29.92 38.57
C ARG A 121 -46.10 30.60 39.03
N THR A 122 -45.08 29.80 39.41
CA THR A 122 -43.79 30.35 39.79
C THR A 122 -42.88 30.29 38.59
N THR A 123 -42.34 31.42 38.17
CA THR A 123 -41.28 31.55 37.14
C THR A 123 -40.00 31.97 37.77
N SER A 124 -38.92 31.26 37.49
CA SER A 124 -37.54 31.63 37.87
C SER A 124 -36.70 31.83 36.65
N SER A 125 -35.80 32.79 36.72
CA SER A 125 -34.73 33.01 35.71
C SER A 125 -33.40 32.76 36.37
N SER A 126 -32.47 32.11 35.66
CA SER A 126 -31.07 31.95 36.09
C SER A 126 -30.15 32.38 34.96
N HIS A 127 -29.21 33.22 35.23
CA HIS A 127 -28.10 33.61 34.37
C HIS A 127 -26.85 33.05 35.01
N GLN A 128 -26.08 32.27 34.28
CA GLN A 128 -24.86 31.64 34.76
C GLN A 128 -23.72 31.88 33.76
N ALA A 129 -22.52 32.15 34.25
CA ALA A 129 -21.27 32.12 33.50
C ALA A 129 -20.23 31.46 34.38
N GLU A 130 -19.63 30.38 33.89
CA GLU A 130 -18.74 29.49 34.63
C GLU A 130 -17.54 29.09 33.81
N LEU A 131 -16.37 29.02 34.42
CA LEU A 131 -15.18 28.36 33.93
C LEU A 131 -15.07 27.01 34.66
N SER A 132 -14.85 25.95 33.92
CA SER A 132 -14.67 24.60 34.47
C SER A 132 -13.34 24.00 34.01
N ALA A 133 -12.62 23.40 34.93
CA ALA A 133 -11.44 22.59 34.64
C ALA A 133 -11.74 21.14 35.01
N SER A 134 -11.34 20.20 34.16
CA SER A 134 -11.45 18.77 34.41
C SER A 134 -10.16 18.05 34.02
N TRP A 135 -9.71 17.15 34.86
CA TRP A 135 -8.49 16.36 34.65
C TRP A 135 -8.70 14.94 35.15
N GLU A 136 -8.62 13.99 34.22
CA GLU A 136 -8.57 12.57 34.56
C GLU A 136 -7.15 12.20 34.96
N LEU A 137 -6.97 11.76 36.21
CA LEU A 137 -5.68 11.32 36.72
C LEU A 137 -5.46 9.87 36.32
N ASP A 138 -4.53 9.64 35.40
CA ASP A 138 -4.22 8.33 34.82
C ASP A 138 -3.45 7.42 35.81
N LEU A 139 -4.11 6.99 36.89
CA LEU A 139 -3.51 6.18 37.94
C LEU A 139 -3.18 4.76 37.44
N TRP A 140 -4.03 4.21 36.58
CA TRP A 140 -3.96 2.84 36.10
C TRP A 140 -3.31 2.70 34.73
N GLY A 141 -2.96 3.81 34.10
CA GLY A 141 -2.30 3.83 32.81
C GLY A 141 -3.24 3.67 31.61
N LYS A 142 -4.55 3.83 31.80
CA LYS A 142 -5.56 3.76 30.72
C LYS A 142 -5.26 4.76 29.59
N LEU A 143 -5.10 6.04 29.95
CA LEU A 143 -4.80 7.11 28.98
C LEU A 143 -3.42 6.93 28.33
N ARG A 144 -2.43 6.49 29.11
CA ARG A 144 -1.08 6.16 28.56
C ARG A 144 -1.12 4.99 27.59
N ARG A 145 -1.90 3.92 27.86
CA ARG A 145 -2.11 2.80 26.94
C ARG A 145 -2.89 3.20 25.69
N THR A 146 -3.89 4.07 25.83
CA THR A 146 -4.60 4.65 24.66
C THR A 146 -3.65 5.50 23.80
N LEU A 147 -2.77 6.28 24.40
CA LEU A 147 -1.75 7.01 23.65
C LEU A 147 -0.74 6.08 22.96
N GLU A 148 -0.34 4.99 23.62
CA GLU A 148 0.55 3.96 23.06
C GLU A 148 -0.12 3.27 21.86
N GLU A 149 -1.38 2.87 21.98
CA GLU A 149 -2.20 2.30 20.91
C GLU A 149 -2.27 3.24 19.69
N ASN A 150 -2.63 4.50 19.91
CA ASN A 150 -2.77 5.48 18.82
C ASN A 150 -1.42 5.87 18.20
N LYS A 151 -0.32 5.85 18.95
CA LYS A 151 1.04 6.00 18.39
C LYS A 151 1.43 4.82 17.52
N ALA A 152 1.16 3.59 17.96
CA ALA A 152 1.43 2.38 17.19
C ALA A 152 0.57 2.36 15.92
N SER A 153 -0.70 2.77 15.99
CA SER A 153 -1.60 2.91 14.85
C SER A 153 -1.11 3.98 13.85
N ALA A 154 -0.57 5.09 14.34
CA ALA A 154 0.03 6.11 13.46
C ALA A 154 1.32 5.59 12.78
N GLN A 155 2.12 4.79 13.46
CA GLN A 155 3.29 4.12 12.86
C GLN A 155 2.87 3.06 11.83
N ALA A 156 1.80 2.30 12.10
CA ALA A 156 1.20 1.39 11.14
C ALA A 156 0.75 2.13 9.87
N SER A 157 0.02 3.24 10.04
CA SER A 157 -0.44 4.06 8.91
C SER A 157 0.72 4.66 8.09
N ALA A 158 1.85 4.99 8.72
CA ALA A 158 3.06 5.41 8.01
C ALA A 158 3.67 4.28 7.17
N ALA A 159 3.71 3.07 7.72
CA ALA A 159 4.20 1.89 7.00
C ALA A 159 3.27 1.52 5.84
N GLU A 160 1.95 1.63 6.03
CA GLU A 160 0.97 1.39 4.97
C GLU A 160 1.08 2.41 3.83
N LEU A 161 1.30 3.70 4.14
CA LEU A 161 1.59 4.70 3.11
C LEU A 161 2.82 4.33 2.28
N ALA A 162 3.87 3.84 2.94
CA ALA A 162 5.08 3.37 2.25
C ALA A 162 4.80 2.13 1.38
N ASN A 163 4.00 1.19 1.88
CA ASN A 163 3.56 -0.01 1.17
C ASN A 163 2.78 0.33 -0.11
N ILE A 164 1.77 1.18 0.00
CA ILE A 164 0.97 1.64 -1.14
C ILE A 164 1.82 2.41 -2.16
N THR A 165 2.77 3.22 -1.69
CA THR A 165 3.69 3.94 -2.58
C THR A 165 4.58 2.96 -3.35
N LEU A 166 5.18 1.97 -2.67
CA LEU A 166 6.00 0.93 -3.30
C LEU A 166 5.20 0.10 -4.30
N SER A 167 3.97 -0.30 -3.93
CA SER A 167 3.08 -1.05 -4.81
C SER A 167 2.73 -0.28 -6.08
N ALA A 168 2.35 0.99 -5.96
CA ALA A 168 2.05 1.83 -7.12
C ALA A 168 3.27 2.09 -8.01
N GLN A 169 4.46 2.23 -7.42
CA GLN A 169 5.71 2.34 -8.16
C GLN A 169 6.07 1.04 -8.88
N SER A 170 5.88 -0.10 -8.22
CA SER A 170 6.12 -1.42 -8.82
C SER A 170 5.18 -1.67 -10.00
N GLU A 171 3.89 -1.41 -9.82
CA GLU A 171 2.87 -1.52 -10.88
C GLU A 171 3.23 -0.63 -12.09
N LEU A 172 3.59 0.64 -11.86
CA LEU A 172 4.00 1.54 -12.93
C LEU A 172 5.24 1.01 -13.68
N ALA A 173 6.23 0.49 -12.97
CA ALA A 173 7.45 -0.04 -13.60
C ALA A 173 7.13 -1.28 -14.46
N GLN A 174 6.26 -2.17 -13.98
CA GLN A 174 5.80 -3.34 -14.73
C GLN A 174 5.04 -2.92 -15.98
N ASP A 175 4.07 -2.02 -15.86
CA ASP A 175 3.29 -1.49 -16.99
C ASP A 175 4.19 -0.80 -18.03
N TYR A 176 5.19 -0.06 -17.56
CA TYR A 176 6.17 0.60 -18.44
C TYR A 176 6.98 -0.41 -19.26
N PHE A 177 7.52 -1.45 -18.63
CA PHE A 177 8.26 -2.47 -19.36
C PHE A 177 7.37 -3.27 -20.30
N GLN A 178 6.15 -3.60 -19.90
CA GLN A 178 5.16 -4.25 -20.76
C GLN A 178 4.81 -3.37 -21.97
N LEU A 179 4.59 -2.07 -21.76
CA LEU A 179 4.33 -1.11 -22.85
C LEU A 179 5.49 -1.08 -23.86
N ARG A 180 6.74 -1.08 -23.39
CA ARG A 180 7.92 -1.11 -24.26
C ARG A 180 8.02 -2.43 -25.05
N ILE A 181 7.62 -3.54 -24.47
CA ILE A 181 7.51 -4.81 -25.20
C ILE A 181 6.36 -4.77 -26.21
N MET A 182 5.23 -4.13 -25.91
CA MET A 182 4.15 -3.92 -26.89
C MET A 182 4.62 -3.08 -28.07
N ASP A 183 5.42 -2.02 -27.84
CA ASP A 183 6.05 -1.25 -28.91
C ASP A 183 6.87 -2.15 -29.86
N GLN A 184 7.61 -3.12 -29.33
CA GLN A 184 8.39 -4.08 -30.14
C GLN A 184 7.50 -5.09 -30.87
N LYS A 185 6.42 -5.61 -30.22
CA LYS A 185 5.46 -6.50 -30.86
C LYS A 185 4.75 -5.81 -32.03
N ILE A 186 4.32 -4.57 -31.85
CA ILE A 186 3.69 -3.76 -32.91
C ILE A 186 4.67 -3.61 -34.09
N ALA A 187 5.93 -3.29 -33.83
CA ALA A 187 6.94 -3.16 -34.87
C ALA A 187 7.19 -4.49 -35.61
N LEU A 188 7.21 -5.62 -34.90
CA LEU A 188 7.34 -6.95 -35.48
C LEU A 188 6.17 -7.27 -36.43
N TYR A 189 4.94 -7.03 -35.98
CA TYR A 189 3.75 -7.27 -36.80
C TYR A 189 3.67 -6.33 -38.01
N GLN A 190 4.10 -5.06 -37.86
CA GLN A 190 4.17 -4.14 -39.00
C GLN A 190 5.13 -4.65 -40.09
N GLN A 191 6.31 -5.16 -39.71
CA GLN A 191 7.26 -5.78 -40.66
C GLN A 191 6.64 -7.00 -41.36
N SER A 192 5.89 -7.81 -40.62
CA SER A 192 5.21 -9.00 -41.16
C SER A 192 4.07 -8.59 -42.12
N ILE A 193 3.29 -7.57 -41.80
CA ILE A 193 2.24 -7.02 -42.67
C ILE A 193 2.84 -6.55 -44.00
N ASP A 194 3.97 -5.81 -43.94
CA ASP A 194 4.65 -5.31 -45.15
C ASP A 194 5.17 -6.48 -46.02
N ALA A 195 5.65 -7.58 -45.40
CA ALA A 195 6.06 -8.78 -46.11
C ALA A 195 4.85 -9.52 -46.75
N TYR A 196 3.79 -9.75 -45.98
CA TYR A 196 2.58 -10.43 -46.47
C TYR A 196 1.86 -9.64 -47.56
N GLN A 197 1.87 -8.31 -47.51
CA GLN A 197 1.32 -7.47 -48.57
C GLN A 197 2.11 -7.66 -49.87
N ARG A 198 3.43 -7.73 -49.81
CA ARG A 198 4.27 -8.00 -51.02
C ARG A 198 3.94 -9.38 -51.60
N TYR A 199 3.86 -10.40 -50.78
CA TYR A 199 3.48 -11.76 -51.24
C TYR A 199 2.09 -11.79 -51.86
N LEU A 200 1.10 -11.17 -51.22
CA LEU A 200 -0.25 -11.10 -51.75
C LEU A 200 -0.28 -10.47 -53.16
N THR A 201 0.44 -9.38 -53.38
CA THR A 201 0.53 -8.72 -54.69
C THR A 201 1.13 -9.67 -55.74
N VAL A 202 2.17 -10.42 -55.43
CA VAL A 202 2.76 -11.42 -56.34
C VAL A 202 1.79 -12.55 -56.66
N ILE A 203 1.07 -13.07 -55.64
CA ILE A 203 0.11 -14.15 -55.78
C ILE A 203 -1.12 -13.71 -56.57
N GLU A 204 -1.63 -12.48 -56.36
CA GLU A 204 -2.71 -11.90 -57.16
C GLU A 204 -2.37 -11.83 -58.65
N ASN A 205 -1.17 -11.37 -59.01
CA ASN A 205 -0.70 -11.34 -60.36
C ASN A 205 -0.59 -12.74 -60.97
N LYS A 206 -0.04 -13.72 -60.27
CA LYS A 206 0.03 -15.12 -60.71
C LYS A 206 -1.36 -15.76 -60.90
N TYR A 207 -2.30 -15.46 -59.99
CA TYR A 207 -3.68 -15.92 -60.09
C TYR A 207 -4.39 -15.34 -61.33
N GLN A 208 -4.22 -14.07 -61.64
CA GLN A 208 -4.79 -13.44 -62.84
C GLN A 208 -4.25 -14.03 -64.14
N THR A 209 -2.99 -14.49 -64.13
CA THR A 209 -2.37 -15.20 -65.26
C THR A 209 -2.67 -16.69 -65.31
N GLY A 210 -3.43 -17.21 -64.34
CA GLY A 210 -3.79 -18.65 -64.23
C GLY A 210 -2.65 -19.54 -63.68
N SER A 211 -1.57 -18.94 -63.20
CA SER A 211 -0.38 -19.65 -62.67
C SER A 211 -0.48 -20.00 -61.18
N GLU A 212 -1.49 -19.52 -60.46
CA GLU A 212 -1.72 -19.85 -59.04
C GLU A 212 -3.20 -20.19 -58.81
N SER A 213 -3.42 -20.98 -57.72
CA SER A 213 -4.74 -21.40 -57.33
C SER A 213 -5.49 -20.35 -56.53
N ARG A 214 -6.85 -20.41 -56.54
CA ARG A 214 -7.70 -19.60 -55.69
C ARG A 214 -7.46 -19.89 -54.21
N ALA A 215 -7.07 -21.10 -53.83
CA ALA A 215 -6.75 -21.50 -52.46
C ALA A 215 -5.51 -20.77 -51.95
N THR A 216 -4.43 -20.68 -52.77
CA THR A 216 -3.20 -19.94 -52.46
C THR A 216 -3.49 -18.45 -52.26
N LEU A 217 -4.34 -17.85 -53.14
CA LEU A 217 -4.73 -16.47 -53.00
C LEU A 217 -5.51 -16.20 -51.69
N ALA A 218 -6.49 -17.09 -51.38
CA ALA A 218 -7.26 -16.98 -50.13
C ALA A 218 -6.38 -17.13 -48.89
N GLN A 219 -5.38 -18.01 -48.93
CA GLN A 219 -4.40 -18.23 -47.87
C GLN A 219 -3.54 -16.97 -47.63
N ALA A 220 -3.05 -16.35 -48.69
CA ALA A 220 -2.27 -15.12 -48.58
C ALA A 220 -3.08 -13.95 -48.01
N GLN A 221 -4.33 -13.82 -48.45
CA GLN A 221 -5.28 -12.83 -47.91
C GLN A 221 -5.55 -13.07 -46.43
N MET A 222 -5.87 -14.32 -46.05
CA MET A 222 -6.09 -14.68 -44.63
C MET A 222 -4.89 -14.34 -43.75
N GLN A 223 -3.67 -14.62 -44.20
CA GLN A 223 -2.45 -14.36 -43.43
C GLN A 223 -2.22 -12.86 -43.21
N LEU A 224 -2.39 -12.05 -44.26
CA LEU A 224 -2.29 -10.60 -44.15
C LEU A 224 -3.33 -10.01 -43.17
N GLU A 225 -4.60 -10.42 -43.30
CA GLU A 225 -5.66 -9.89 -42.46
C GLU A 225 -5.52 -10.35 -41.01
N SER A 226 -5.05 -11.58 -40.77
CA SER A 226 -4.74 -12.08 -39.42
C SER A 226 -3.60 -11.24 -38.77
N ALA A 227 -2.54 -10.92 -39.53
CA ALA A 227 -1.45 -10.08 -39.02
C ALA A 227 -1.93 -8.64 -38.71
N ARG A 228 -2.82 -8.06 -39.56
CA ARG A 228 -3.44 -6.74 -39.33
C ARG A 228 -4.29 -6.76 -38.06
N ALA A 229 -5.12 -7.79 -37.88
CA ALA A 229 -5.94 -7.92 -36.68
C ALA A 229 -5.09 -8.01 -35.41
N SER A 230 -4.01 -8.79 -35.40
CA SER A 230 -3.09 -8.91 -34.27
C SER A 230 -2.35 -7.57 -34.01
N ALA A 231 -1.94 -6.85 -35.05
CA ALA A 231 -1.30 -5.56 -34.87
C ALA A 231 -2.26 -4.52 -34.20
N GLN A 232 -3.55 -4.53 -34.59
CA GLN A 232 -4.56 -3.68 -33.96
C GLN A 232 -4.82 -4.06 -32.51
N ASP A 233 -4.82 -5.35 -32.18
CA ASP A 233 -4.96 -5.85 -30.82
C ASP A 233 -3.80 -5.37 -29.93
N TYR A 234 -2.55 -5.47 -30.39
CA TYR A 234 -1.41 -4.94 -29.65
C TYR A 234 -1.41 -3.41 -29.50
N GLN A 235 -1.94 -2.67 -30.50
CA GLN A 235 -2.14 -1.23 -30.36
C GLN A 235 -3.16 -0.89 -29.26
N TRP A 236 -4.25 -1.65 -29.18
CA TRP A 236 -5.23 -1.51 -28.13
C TRP A 236 -4.65 -1.84 -26.75
N GLN A 237 -3.93 -2.97 -26.61
CA GLN A 237 -3.27 -3.34 -25.35
C GLN A 237 -2.25 -2.28 -24.92
N ARG A 238 -1.45 -1.75 -25.87
CA ARG A 238 -0.52 -0.66 -25.60
C ARG A 238 -1.23 0.59 -25.05
N ALA A 239 -2.34 0.96 -25.65
CA ALA A 239 -3.13 2.10 -25.17
C ALA A 239 -3.67 1.88 -23.74
N GLN A 240 -4.09 0.66 -23.42
CA GLN A 240 -4.49 0.33 -22.04
C GLN A 240 -3.36 0.49 -21.04
N MET A 241 -2.14 0.03 -21.35
CA MET A 241 -0.95 0.23 -20.50
C MET A 241 -0.62 1.72 -20.35
N GLU A 242 -0.72 2.51 -21.43
CA GLU A 242 -0.50 3.95 -21.39
C GLU A 242 -1.52 4.66 -20.48
N HIS A 243 -2.80 4.23 -20.53
CA HIS A 243 -3.84 4.74 -19.64
C HIS A 243 -3.61 4.35 -18.18
N ALA A 244 -3.14 3.14 -17.90
CA ALA A 244 -2.78 2.68 -16.55
C ALA A 244 -1.62 3.51 -15.99
N ILE A 245 -0.56 3.74 -16.77
CA ILE A 245 0.55 4.61 -16.38
C ILE A 245 0.06 6.04 -16.11
N ALA A 246 -0.82 6.59 -16.97
CA ALA A 246 -1.40 7.92 -16.76
C ALA A 246 -2.11 8.02 -15.39
N LEU A 247 -2.92 7.00 -15.04
CA LEU A 247 -3.60 6.93 -13.76
C LEU A 247 -2.61 6.91 -12.59
N LEU A 248 -1.55 6.11 -12.69
CA LEU A 248 -0.55 5.98 -11.64
C LEU A 248 0.26 7.27 -11.41
N VAL A 249 0.51 8.05 -12.47
CA VAL A 249 1.17 9.37 -12.35
C VAL A 249 0.17 10.50 -12.07
N GLY A 250 -1.10 10.19 -11.85
CA GLY A 250 -2.14 11.16 -11.46
C GLY A 250 -2.57 12.10 -12.59
N LYS A 251 -2.51 11.65 -13.85
CA LYS A 251 -2.93 12.41 -15.02
C LYS A 251 -4.16 11.80 -15.66
N ALA A 252 -4.98 12.64 -16.29
CA ALA A 252 -6.04 12.14 -17.15
C ALA A 252 -5.42 11.43 -18.37
N PRO A 253 -5.91 10.25 -18.80
CA PRO A 253 -5.37 9.55 -19.97
C PRO A 253 -5.34 10.41 -21.25
N ALA A 254 -6.27 11.34 -21.40
CA ALA A 254 -6.31 12.27 -22.54
C ALA A 254 -5.14 13.28 -22.57
N ASP A 255 -4.54 13.57 -21.41
CA ASP A 255 -3.47 14.56 -21.25
C ASP A 255 -2.09 13.90 -21.09
N PHE A 256 -2.01 12.59 -21.31
CA PHE A 256 -0.80 11.81 -21.15
C PHE A 256 -0.49 11.01 -22.42
N SER A 257 0.77 11.03 -22.85
CA SER A 257 1.24 10.21 -23.95
C SER A 257 2.69 9.82 -23.75
N LEU A 258 3.01 8.57 -24.04
CA LEU A 258 4.36 8.03 -24.10
C LEU A 258 4.72 7.73 -25.55
N PRO A 259 5.77 8.34 -26.12
CA PRO A 259 6.20 8.05 -27.48
C PRO A 259 6.63 6.59 -27.61
N VAL A 260 6.37 6.00 -28.77
CA VAL A 260 6.90 4.68 -29.15
C VAL A 260 8.43 4.72 -29.08
N ALA A 261 9.02 3.81 -28.34
CA ALA A 261 10.46 3.72 -28.20
C ALA A 261 10.93 2.27 -28.01
N LYS A 262 12.18 2.00 -28.33
CA LYS A 262 12.81 0.73 -27.99
C LYS A 262 13.12 0.71 -26.50
N LEU A 263 13.10 -0.48 -25.91
CA LEU A 263 13.55 -0.72 -24.54
C LEU A 263 15.09 -0.66 -24.53
N ASP A 264 15.64 0.36 -23.91
CA ASP A 264 17.11 0.61 -23.80
C ASP A 264 17.61 0.41 -22.35
N ALA A 265 16.76 -0.13 -21.49
CA ALA A 265 17.09 -0.45 -20.11
C ALA A 265 17.97 -1.70 -20.01
N THR A 266 18.80 -1.75 -18.98
CA THR A 266 19.62 -2.92 -18.65
C THR A 266 18.96 -3.73 -17.55
N LEU A 267 18.83 -5.04 -17.74
CA LEU A 267 18.29 -5.91 -16.69
C LEU A 267 19.29 -5.96 -15.52
N PRO A 268 18.92 -5.53 -14.32
CA PRO A 268 19.83 -5.55 -13.19
C PRO A 268 20.09 -6.95 -12.68
N THR A 269 21.30 -7.23 -12.21
CA THR A 269 21.55 -8.37 -11.35
C THR A 269 21.09 -8.00 -9.93
N VAL A 270 19.92 -8.51 -9.54
CA VAL A 270 19.39 -8.27 -8.19
C VAL A 270 20.02 -9.24 -7.21
N PRO A 271 20.79 -8.78 -6.22
CA PRO A 271 21.34 -9.67 -5.20
C PRO A 271 20.23 -10.10 -4.24
N ALA A 272 20.11 -11.41 -3.98
CA ALA A 272 19.16 -11.92 -2.99
C ALA A 272 19.57 -11.45 -1.59
N ALA A 273 18.69 -10.71 -0.91
CA ALA A 273 18.88 -10.32 0.48
C ALA A 273 18.73 -11.55 1.40
N LEU A 274 19.24 -11.47 2.64
CA LEU A 274 18.98 -12.51 3.63
C LEU A 274 17.53 -12.45 4.10
N PRO A 275 16.84 -13.59 4.33
CA PRO A 275 15.44 -13.62 4.78
C PRO A 275 15.18 -12.78 6.03
N THR A 276 16.13 -12.73 6.98
CA THR A 276 16.02 -11.92 8.19
C THR A 276 15.99 -10.41 7.93
N GLN A 277 16.52 -9.94 6.81
CA GLN A 277 16.52 -8.52 6.44
C GLN A 277 15.13 -8.08 5.91
N LEU A 278 14.33 -8.99 5.37
CA LEU A 278 12.95 -8.71 4.97
C LEU A 278 12.11 -8.15 6.12
N LEU A 279 12.29 -8.70 7.32
CA LEU A 279 11.57 -8.26 8.52
C LEU A 279 11.81 -6.78 8.88
N GLN A 280 12.86 -6.18 8.33
CA GLN A 280 13.24 -4.79 8.60
C GLN A 280 12.99 -3.87 7.40
N ARG A 281 12.91 -4.42 6.19
CA ARG A 281 12.86 -3.67 4.93
C ARG A 281 11.48 -3.59 4.30
N ARG A 282 10.58 -4.55 4.58
CA ARG A 282 9.25 -4.55 3.97
C ARG A 282 8.26 -3.69 4.78
N PRO A 283 7.62 -2.72 4.13
CA PRO A 283 6.66 -1.84 4.80
C PRO A 283 5.37 -2.57 5.22
N ASP A 284 4.91 -3.58 4.49
CA ASP A 284 3.75 -4.41 4.84
C ASP A 284 3.97 -5.22 6.12
N ILE A 285 5.18 -5.78 6.30
CA ILE A 285 5.55 -6.47 7.55
C ILE A 285 5.61 -5.48 8.72
N ALA A 286 6.13 -4.28 8.49
CA ALA A 286 6.16 -3.23 9.50
C ALA A 286 4.74 -2.76 9.86
N TYR A 287 3.85 -2.62 8.89
CA TYR A 287 2.43 -2.33 9.11
C TYR A 287 1.78 -3.39 10.01
N ALA A 288 1.93 -4.67 9.68
CA ALA A 288 1.36 -5.76 10.44
C ALA A 288 1.92 -5.81 11.88
N GLU A 289 3.24 -5.61 12.05
CA GLU A 289 3.91 -5.58 13.36
C GLU A 289 3.43 -4.41 14.23
N ARG A 290 3.25 -3.21 13.66
CA ARG A 290 2.73 -2.07 14.40
C ARG A 290 1.26 -2.25 14.80
N ASN A 291 0.45 -2.95 14.02
CA ASN A 291 -0.92 -3.33 14.41
C ASN A 291 -0.93 -4.30 15.60
N VAL A 292 0.04 -5.23 15.69
CA VAL A 292 0.20 -6.07 16.90
C VAL A 292 0.53 -5.21 18.11
N ALA A 293 1.41 -4.22 17.98
CA ALA A 293 1.73 -3.31 19.06
C ALA A 293 0.52 -2.48 19.52
N ALA A 294 -0.30 -2.00 18.58
CA ALA A 294 -1.54 -1.29 18.91
C ALA A 294 -2.53 -2.20 19.64
N ALA A 295 -2.75 -3.42 19.14
CA ALA A 295 -3.64 -4.39 19.78
C ALA A 295 -3.16 -4.80 21.19
N ASN A 296 -1.82 -4.91 21.40
CA ASN A 296 -1.25 -5.16 22.72
C ASN A 296 -1.58 -4.02 23.70
N ALA A 297 -1.44 -2.77 23.29
CA ALA A 297 -1.80 -1.61 24.11
C ALA A 297 -3.31 -1.57 24.42
N ALA A 298 -4.16 -1.93 23.46
CA ALA A 298 -5.62 -2.02 23.64
C ALA A 298 -6.01 -3.06 24.70
N VAL A 299 -5.27 -4.16 24.85
CA VAL A 299 -5.48 -5.10 25.98
C VAL A 299 -5.27 -4.39 27.32
N GLY A 300 -4.24 -3.52 27.43
CA GLY A 300 -3.99 -2.74 28.64
C GLY A 300 -5.13 -1.74 28.92
N VAL A 301 -5.67 -1.09 27.90
CA VAL A 301 -6.85 -0.21 28.02
C VAL A 301 -8.05 -1.00 28.55
N ALA A 302 -8.33 -2.18 27.99
CA ALA A 302 -9.45 -3.00 28.41
C ALA A 302 -9.28 -3.49 29.88
N ILE A 303 -8.07 -3.88 30.31
CA ILE A 303 -7.77 -4.28 31.68
C ILE A 303 -7.98 -3.10 32.65
N ALA A 304 -7.62 -1.89 32.25
CA ALA A 304 -7.83 -0.70 33.08
C ALA A 304 -9.33 -0.45 33.37
N GLY A 305 -10.26 -0.95 32.54
CA GLY A 305 -11.70 -0.90 32.76
C GLY A 305 -12.21 -1.61 34.03
N TYR A 306 -11.40 -2.47 34.65
CA TYR A 306 -11.73 -3.04 35.97
C TYR A 306 -11.55 -2.06 37.13
N PHE A 307 -10.87 -0.96 36.91
CA PHE A 307 -10.51 -0.01 37.95
C PHE A 307 -11.28 1.29 37.81
N PRO A 308 -11.57 1.99 38.93
CA PRO A 308 -12.32 3.23 38.87
C PRO A 308 -11.48 4.37 38.30
N ASP A 309 -12.08 5.24 37.50
CA ASP A 309 -11.48 6.48 37.02
C ASP A 309 -11.50 7.54 38.13
N LEU A 310 -10.40 8.27 38.28
CA LEU A 310 -10.26 9.40 39.22
C LEU A 310 -10.18 10.70 38.41
N THR A 311 -11.20 11.53 38.55
CA THR A 311 -11.27 12.84 37.90
C THR A 311 -11.17 13.96 38.94
N LEU A 312 -10.31 14.94 38.72
CA LEU A 312 -10.24 16.16 39.49
C LEU A 312 -10.97 17.27 38.75
N SER A 313 -12.04 17.77 39.34
CA SER A 313 -12.85 18.84 38.77
C SER A 313 -12.76 20.12 39.61
N ALA A 314 -12.68 21.26 38.92
CA ALA A 314 -12.75 22.55 39.53
C ALA A 314 -13.63 23.47 38.70
N SER A 315 -14.49 24.24 39.33
CA SER A 315 -15.26 25.26 38.64
C SER A 315 -15.31 26.56 39.41
N GLY A 316 -15.49 27.64 38.69
CA GLY A 316 -15.64 28.98 39.30
C GLY A 316 -16.39 29.89 38.34
N GLY A 317 -17.35 30.63 38.90
CA GLY A 317 -18.20 31.44 38.07
C GLY A 317 -19.13 32.36 38.86
N VAL A 318 -20.17 32.78 38.17
CA VAL A 318 -21.23 33.64 38.72
C VAL A 318 -22.60 33.09 38.31
N SER A 319 -23.58 33.15 39.22
CA SER A 319 -24.95 32.79 38.97
C SER A 319 -25.93 33.75 39.65
N ALA A 320 -26.88 34.31 38.89
CA ALA A 320 -27.85 35.27 39.42
C ALA A 320 -29.21 35.13 38.73
N SER A 321 -30.26 35.56 39.43
CA SER A 321 -31.62 35.59 38.88
C SER A 321 -31.82 36.72 37.85
N THR A 322 -30.94 37.74 37.85
CA THR A 322 -31.00 38.90 36.95
C THR A 322 -29.61 39.19 36.35
N LEU A 323 -29.57 39.62 35.12
CA LEU A 323 -28.32 39.93 34.43
C LEU A 323 -27.56 41.11 35.05
N HIS A 324 -28.30 42.12 35.59
CA HIS A 324 -27.75 43.31 36.24
C HIS A 324 -26.84 42.96 37.43
N ASN A 325 -27.17 41.94 38.19
CA ASN A 325 -26.43 41.58 39.41
C ASN A 325 -25.47 40.40 39.19
N LEU A 326 -25.32 39.90 37.95
CA LEU A 326 -24.58 38.66 37.66
C LEU A 326 -23.14 38.71 38.22
N PHE A 327 -22.44 39.78 38.04
CA PHE A 327 -21.04 39.92 38.46
C PHE A 327 -20.86 40.46 39.90
N SER A 328 -21.93 40.56 40.69
CA SER A 328 -21.81 40.99 42.07
C SER A 328 -21.17 39.92 42.96
N LEU A 329 -20.46 40.35 44.04
CA LEU A 329 -19.72 39.46 44.94
C LEU A 329 -20.58 38.31 45.54
N PRO A 330 -21.87 38.52 45.93
CA PRO A 330 -22.68 37.45 46.50
C PRO A 330 -23.10 36.33 45.51
N ASN A 331 -22.96 36.60 44.21
CA ASN A 331 -23.34 35.68 43.14
C ASN A 331 -22.18 34.83 42.63
N ARG A 332 -21.02 34.90 43.25
CA ARG A 332 -19.87 34.00 42.93
C ARG A 332 -20.14 32.61 43.41
N ILE A 333 -19.90 31.62 42.53
CA ILE A 333 -19.98 30.22 42.79
C ILE A 333 -18.63 29.55 42.51
N TRP A 334 -18.30 28.52 43.24
CA TRP A 334 -17.13 27.71 42.96
C TRP A 334 -17.31 26.31 43.50
N SER A 335 -16.69 25.35 42.86
CA SER A 335 -16.55 23.99 43.36
C SER A 335 -15.15 23.45 43.08
N LEU A 336 -14.68 22.56 43.92
CA LEU A 336 -13.42 21.83 43.74
C LEU A 336 -13.59 20.46 44.41
N GLY A 337 -13.30 19.40 43.70
CA GLY A 337 -13.36 18.05 44.25
C GLY A 337 -12.84 16.97 43.35
N PRO A 338 -12.29 15.91 43.95
CA PRO A 338 -12.05 14.66 43.26
C PRO A 338 -13.36 13.86 43.16
N GLU A 339 -13.54 13.18 42.05
CA GLU A 339 -14.60 12.22 41.79
C GLU A 339 -13.96 10.87 41.45
N LEU A 340 -14.35 9.83 42.18
CA LEU A 340 -13.96 8.45 41.90
C LEU A 340 -15.19 7.70 41.40
N SER A 341 -15.18 7.29 40.13
CA SER A 341 -16.30 6.58 39.52
C SER A 341 -15.83 5.26 38.92
N GLY A 342 -16.70 4.24 39.06
CA GLY A 342 -16.40 2.90 38.53
C GLY A 342 -17.58 1.96 38.66
N THR A 343 -17.52 0.86 37.92
CA THR A 343 -18.57 -0.16 37.90
C THR A 343 -18.31 -1.24 38.94
N LEU A 344 -19.26 -1.44 39.85
CA LEU A 344 -19.14 -2.48 40.87
C LEU A 344 -19.67 -3.86 40.44
N LEU A 345 -20.66 -3.88 39.53
CA LEU A 345 -21.28 -5.10 39.04
C LEU A 345 -21.74 -4.89 37.60
N ASP A 346 -21.20 -5.65 36.67
CA ASP A 346 -21.50 -5.56 35.22
C ASP A 346 -21.85 -6.92 34.59
N PHE A 347 -22.03 -7.95 35.42
CA PHE A 347 -22.37 -9.30 34.99
C PHE A 347 -21.44 -9.89 33.93
N GLY A 348 -20.15 -9.46 33.91
CA GLY A 348 -19.11 -9.97 33.06
C GLY A 348 -18.82 -9.12 31.82
N ALA A 349 -19.40 -7.93 31.69
CA ALA A 349 -19.16 -7.05 30.54
C ALA A 349 -17.69 -6.68 30.41
N THR A 350 -17.03 -6.22 31.47
CA THR A 350 -15.59 -5.89 31.47
C THR A 350 -14.73 -7.11 31.16
N SER A 351 -15.04 -8.30 31.71
CA SER A 351 -14.28 -9.51 31.39
C SER A 351 -14.39 -9.91 29.93
N SER A 352 -15.58 -9.75 29.34
CA SER A 352 -15.80 -9.99 27.91
C SER A 352 -15.06 -8.97 27.02
N GLN A 353 -14.95 -7.71 27.44
CA GLN A 353 -14.15 -6.70 26.74
C GLN A 353 -12.65 -7.05 26.76
N VAL A 354 -12.14 -7.52 27.90
CA VAL A 354 -10.73 -7.98 27.99
C VAL A 354 -10.49 -9.20 27.10
N GLU A 355 -11.42 -10.17 27.10
CA GLU A 355 -11.33 -11.34 26.22
C GLU A 355 -11.39 -10.96 24.75
N GLN A 356 -12.27 -10.03 24.38
CA GLN A 356 -12.31 -9.46 23.02
C GLN A 356 -10.98 -8.82 22.62
N ALA A 357 -10.38 -8.01 23.49
CA ALA A 357 -9.11 -7.36 23.23
C ALA A 357 -7.97 -8.37 23.06
N ARG A 358 -7.94 -9.45 23.89
CA ARG A 358 -6.97 -10.56 23.76
C ARG A 358 -7.15 -11.31 22.45
N ALA A 359 -8.39 -11.64 22.07
CA ALA A 359 -8.66 -12.30 20.80
C ALA A 359 -8.25 -11.43 19.59
N SER A 360 -8.45 -10.11 19.68
CA SER A 360 -7.97 -9.16 18.67
C SER A 360 -6.43 -9.12 18.59
N TYR A 361 -5.75 -9.18 19.73
CA TYR A 361 -4.29 -9.30 19.77
C TYR A 361 -3.82 -10.60 19.11
N ASP A 362 -4.41 -11.75 19.46
CA ASP A 362 -4.07 -13.05 18.87
C ASP A 362 -4.30 -13.06 17.35
N ALA A 363 -5.40 -12.47 16.88
CA ALA A 363 -5.68 -12.30 15.46
C ALA A 363 -4.62 -11.43 14.76
N SER A 364 -4.18 -10.34 15.39
CA SER A 364 -3.12 -9.47 14.87
C SER A 364 -1.76 -10.20 14.80
N VAL A 365 -1.43 -11.03 15.78
CA VAL A 365 -0.23 -11.88 15.78
C VAL A 365 -0.28 -12.89 14.63
N ALA A 366 -1.44 -13.53 14.41
CA ALA A 366 -1.62 -14.47 13.30
C ALA A 366 -1.47 -13.77 11.94
N SER A 367 -2.06 -12.58 11.78
CA SER A 367 -1.92 -11.76 10.57
C SER A 367 -0.48 -11.34 10.33
N TYR A 368 0.25 -10.91 11.36
CA TYR A 368 1.68 -10.58 11.25
C TYR A 368 2.50 -11.79 10.76
N ARG A 369 2.26 -12.98 11.35
CA ARG A 369 2.95 -14.20 10.93
C ARG A 369 2.62 -14.57 9.50
N GLN A 370 1.36 -14.41 9.09
CA GLN A 370 0.93 -14.66 7.72
C GLN A 370 1.63 -13.72 6.73
N SER A 371 1.69 -12.41 7.01
CA SER A 371 2.40 -11.45 6.16
C SER A 371 3.88 -11.79 5.99
N VAL A 372 4.54 -12.28 7.04
CA VAL A 372 5.93 -12.74 6.94
C VAL A 372 6.06 -13.97 6.03
N LEU A 373 5.14 -14.94 6.14
CA LEU A 373 5.15 -16.14 5.27
C LEU A 373 4.89 -15.78 3.80
N GLU A 374 3.93 -14.90 3.54
CA GLU A 374 3.64 -14.38 2.20
C GLU A 374 4.84 -13.65 1.60
N ALA A 375 5.50 -12.81 2.38
CA ALA A 375 6.71 -12.12 1.93
C ALA A 375 7.86 -13.09 1.58
N LEU A 376 8.03 -14.16 2.34
CA LEU A 376 9.02 -15.19 2.04
C LEU A 376 8.65 -15.97 0.78
N GLN A 377 7.37 -16.30 0.62
CA GLN A 377 6.86 -16.97 -0.58
C GLN A 377 7.09 -16.12 -1.83
N GLU A 378 6.70 -14.84 -1.82
CA GLU A 378 6.89 -13.95 -2.95
C GLU A 378 8.35 -13.90 -3.42
N VAL A 379 9.30 -13.79 -2.50
CA VAL A 379 10.72 -13.79 -2.87
C VAL A 379 11.17 -15.13 -3.46
N GLU A 380 10.74 -16.27 -2.89
CA GLU A 380 11.08 -17.59 -3.43
C GLU A 380 10.47 -17.81 -4.82
N ASP A 381 9.22 -17.38 -5.04
CA ASP A 381 8.54 -17.50 -6.32
C ASP A 381 9.25 -16.68 -7.40
N GLU A 382 9.63 -15.44 -7.12
CA GLU A 382 10.37 -14.59 -8.07
C GLU A 382 11.79 -15.10 -8.34
N LEU A 383 12.47 -15.66 -7.33
CA LEU A 383 13.79 -16.26 -7.50
C LEU A 383 13.75 -17.48 -8.41
N VAL A 384 12.79 -18.38 -8.23
CA VAL A 384 12.65 -19.58 -9.09
C VAL A 384 12.22 -19.20 -10.49
N GLU A 385 11.34 -18.19 -10.65
CA GLU A 385 10.91 -17.72 -11.96
C GLU A 385 12.08 -17.14 -12.75
N LEU A 386 12.84 -16.19 -12.19
CA LEU A 386 14.01 -15.60 -12.86
C LEU A 386 15.10 -16.62 -13.18
N ASN A 387 15.32 -17.62 -12.32
CA ASN A 387 16.25 -18.73 -12.59
C ASN A 387 15.79 -19.57 -13.79
N THR A 388 14.50 -19.92 -13.83
CA THR A 388 13.90 -20.72 -14.90
C THR A 388 13.94 -19.96 -16.22
N LEU A 389 13.59 -18.68 -16.20
CA LEU A 389 13.59 -17.81 -17.36
C LEU A 389 14.96 -17.70 -18.03
N GLN A 390 16.08 -17.81 -17.32
CA GLN A 390 17.41 -17.83 -17.95
C GLN A 390 17.57 -19.01 -18.90
N GLY A 391 17.13 -20.21 -18.50
CA GLY A 391 17.19 -21.41 -19.32
C GLY A 391 16.20 -21.37 -20.50
N GLU A 392 14.98 -20.91 -20.24
CA GLU A 392 13.93 -20.74 -21.25
C GLU A 392 14.32 -19.73 -22.32
N MET A 393 14.82 -18.55 -21.92
CA MET A 393 15.30 -17.52 -22.83
C MET A 393 16.40 -18.03 -23.76
N ALA A 394 17.38 -18.76 -23.23
CA ALA A 394 18.46 -19.33 -24.05
C ALA A 394 17.93 -20.37 -25.06
N SER A 395 16.92 -21.15 -24.68
CA SER A 395 16.28 -22.12 -25.57
C SER A 395 15.40 -21.44 -26.62
N GLN A 396 14.60 -20.46 -26.20
CA GLN A 396 13.75 -19.69 -27.08
C GLN A 396 14.54 -18.86 -28.10
N GLN A 397 15.66 -18.27 -27.72
CA GLN A 397 16.56 -17.57 -28.65
C GLN A 397 17.08 -18.51 -29.76
N ARG A 398 17.48 -19.75 -29.41
CA ARG A 398 17.92 -20.75 -30.40
C ARG A 398 16.75 -21.18 -31.30
N ALA A 399 15.56 -21.40 -30.75
CA ALA A 399 14.36 -21.74 -31.51
C ALA A 399 13.98 -20.61 -32.48
N THR A 400 13.98 -19.36 -32.01
CA THR A 400 13.71 -18.17 -32.83
C THR A 400 14.72 -18.04 -33.97
N ALA A 401 16.01 -18.19 -33.68
CA ALA A 401 17.06 -18.13 -34.70
C ALA A 401 16.89 -19.24 -35.77
N ALA A 402 16.57 -20.46 -35.35
CA ALA A 402 16.32 -21.57 -36.28
C ALA A 402 15.05 -21.35 -37.13
N ALA A 403 13.98 -20.82 -36.55
CA ALA A 403 12.74 -20.50 -37.26
C ALA A 403 12.96 -19.37 -38.29
N GLN A 404 13.71 -18.31 -37.92
CA GLN A 404 14.07 -17.23 -38.83
C GLN A 404 14.95 -17.73 -40.00
N GLU A 405 15.90 -18.61 -39.73
CA GLU A 405 16.73 -19.22 -40.78
C GLU A 405 15.89 -20.11 -41.69
N SER A 406 14.99 -20.91 -41.14
CA SER A 406 14.03 -21.72 -41.92
C SER A 406 13.20 -20.84 -42.85
N ALA A 407 12.59 -19.79 -42.33
CA ALA A 407 11.80 -18.86 -43.13
C ALA A 407 12.60 -18.16 -44.21
N ARG A 408 13.88 -17.79 -43.92
CA ARG A 408 14.78 -17.20 -44.88
C ARG A 408 15.13 -18.15 -46.03
N VAL A 409 15.45 -19.41 -45.73
CA VAL A 409 15.76 -20.45 -46.71
C VAL A 409 14.57 -20.75 -47.57
N THR A 410 13.41 -20.98 -46.97
CA THR A 410 12.13 -21.28 -47.64
C THR A 410 11.72 -20.15 -48.58
N ARG A 411 11.90 -18.89 -48.17
CA ARG A 411 11.65 -17.72 -49.01
C ARG A 411 12.53 -17.73 -50.28
N ASN A 412 13.82 -18.01 -50.14
CA ASN A 412 14.76 -18.09 -51.28
C ASN A 412 14.38 -19.23 -52.22
N GLN A 413 13.91 -20.39 -51.72
CA GLN A 413 13.44 -21.50 -52.53
C GLN A 413 12.16 -21.16 -53.29
N TYR A 414 11.23 -20.44 -52.69
CA TYR A 414 10.01 -19.94 -53.34
C TYR A 414 10.34 -18.96 -54.46
N ASP A 415 11.25 -18.01 -54.22
CA ASP A 415 11.69 -17.02 -55.21
C ASP A 415 12.40 -17.69 -56.39
N ALA A 416 13.05 -18.85 -56.15
CA ALA A 416 13.65 -19.70 -57.20
C ALA A 416 12.61 -20.63 -57.90
N GLY A 417 11.35 -20.62 -57.50
CA GLY A 417 10.27 -21.44 -58.03
C GLY A 417 10.37 -22.95 -57.65
N MET A 418 11.07 -23.26 -56.56
CA MET A 418 11.33 -24.65 -56.14
C MET A 418 10.27 -25.23 -55.24
N ILE A 419 9.50 -24.36 -54.56
CA ILE A 419 8.44 -24.77 -53.62
C ILE A 419 7.20 -23.86 -53.74
N ASP A 420 6.09 -24.29 -53.15
CA ASP A 420 4.83 -23.57 -53.13
C ASP A 420 4.77 -22.50 -52.04
N TYR A 421 3.84 -21.52 -52.20
CA TYR A 421 3.64 -20.44 -51.21
C TYR A 421 3.20 -20.97 -49.84
N LEU A 422 2.54 -22.11 -49.77
CA LEU A 422 2.09 -22.72 -48.52
C LEU A 422 3.27 -22.99 -47.57
N ASP A 423 4.41 -23.43 -48.12
CA ASP A 423 5.64 -23.67 -47.34
C ASP A 423 6.19 -22.37 -46.79
N VAL A 424 6.21 -21.29 -47.59
CA VAL A 424 6.59 -19.94 -47.11
C VAL A 424 5.67 -19.48 -46.01
N ALA A 425 4.36 -19.55 -46.22
CA ALA A 425 3.36 -19.14 -45.25
C ALA A 425 3.53 -19.86 -43.90
N THR A 426 3.82 -21.18 -43.94
CA THR A 426 4.00 -21.99 -42.75
C THR A 426 5.25 -21.60 -41.98
N THR A 427 6.38 -21.43 -42.68
CA THR A 427 7.66 -21.09 -42.03
C THR A 427 7.69 -19.64 -41.52
N GLU A 428 7.07 -18.69 -42.26
CA GLU A 428 6.92 -17.29 -41.80
C GLU A 428 6.02 -17.19 -40.54
N ASN A 429 4.90 -17.94 -40.50
CA ASN A 429 4.05 -17.99 -39.31
C ASN A 429 4.80 -18.59 -38.10
N SER A 430 5.57 -19.68 -38.31
CA SER A 430 6.40 -20.26 -37.27
C SER A 430 7.44 -19.26 -36.76
N SER A 431 8.13 -18.58 -37.69
CA SER A 431 9.12 -17.55 -37.33
C SER A 431 8.50 -16.38 -36.55
N LEU A 432 7.34 -15.89 -36.97
CA LEU A 432 6.60 -14.84 -36.28
C LEU A 432 6.18 -15.27 -34.86
N SER A 433 5.66 -16.51 -34.74
CA SER A 433 5.27 -17.09 -33.46
C SER A 433 6.45 -17.19 -32.49
N GLU A 434 7.62 -17.70 -32.95
CA GLU A 434 8.79 -17.83 -32.09
C GLU A 434 9.37 -16.47 -31.67
N GLN A 435 9.34 -15.46 -32.55
CA GLN A 435 9.71 -14.09 -32.19
C GLN A 435 8.77 -13.47 -31.17
N GLN A 436 7.47 -13.71 -31.30
CA GLN A 436 6.46 -13.25 -30.34
C GLN A 436 6.64 -13.93 -28.99
N ASN A 437 6.91 -15.24 -28.95
CA ASN A 437 7.20 -15.99 -27.73
C ASN A 437 8.44 -15.43 -27.01
N LEU A 438 9.49 -15.12 -27.77
CA LEU A 438 10.71 -14.51 -27.23
C LEU A 438 10.41 -13.14 -26.58
N LEU A 439 9.63 -12.27 -27.24
CA LEU A 439 9.21 -10.99 -26.66
C LEU A 439 8.34 -11.16 -25.40
N SER A 440 7.50 -12.22 -25.38
CA SER A 440 6.70 -12.53 -24.20
C SER A 440 7.55 -12.95 -23.01
N LEU A 441 8.54 -13.83 -23.22
CA LEU A 441 9.51 -14.22 -22.18
C LEU A 441 10.34 -13.02 -21.69
N GLN A 442 10.74 -12.13 -22.61
CA GLN A 442 11.41 -10.88 -22.21
C GLN A 442 10.49 -10.03 -21.31
N SER A 443 9.22 -9.90 -21.66
CA SER A 443 8.23 -9.18 -20.83
C SER A 443 8.17 -9.76 -19.42
N THR A 444 8.00 -11.07 -19.31
CA THR A 444 7.98 -11.77 -18.02
C THR A 444 9.26 -11.51 -17.21
N GLN A 445 10.43 -11.59 -17.87
CA GLN A 445 11.71 -11.35 -17.20
C GLN A 445 11.84 -9.93 -16.61
N TRP A 446 11.33 -8.90 -17.32
CA TRP A 446 11.32 -7.53 -16.79
C TRP A 446 10.33 -7.39 -15.62
N VAL A 447 9.13 -7.94 -15.76
CA VAL A 447 8.09 -7.90 -14.72
C VAL A 447 8.58 -8.59 -13.45
N SER A 448 9.10 -9.82 -13.54
CA SER A 448 9.62 -10.56 -12.38
C SER A 448 10.84 -9.90 -11.75
N SER A 449 11.68 -9.21 -12.54
CA SER A 449 12.79 -8.40 -12.00
C SER A 449 12.28 -7.26 -11.11
N VAL A 450 11.21 -6.56 -11.54
CA VAL A 450 10.57 -5.50 -10.74
C VAL A 450 9.90 -6.09 -9.50
N ALA A 451 9.17 -7.19 -9.66
CA ALA A 451 8.48 -7.88 -8.58
C ALA A 451 9.46 -8.36 -7.50
N LEU A 452 10.62 -8.93 -7.88
CA LEU A 452 11.65 -9.31 -6.93
C LEU A 452 12.19 -8.12 -6.12
N ILE A 453 12.46 -6.96 -6.76
CA ILE A 453 12.93 -5.77 -6.05
C ILE A 453 11.86 -5.27 -5.08
N ALA A 454 10.60 -5.26 -5.49
CA ALA A 454 9.48 -4.88 -4.62
C ALA A 454 9.31 -5.87 -3.44
N ALA A 455 9.38 -7.18 -3.70
CA ALA A 455 9.33 -8.24 -2.69
C ALA A 455 10.47 -8.16 -1.67
N LEU A 456 11.63 -7.64 -2.08
CA LEU A 456 12.77 -7.34 -1.19
C LEU A 456 12.62 -6.03 -0.41
N GLY A 457 11.50 -5.31 -0.59
CA GLY A 457 11.16 -4.09 0.13
C GLY A 457 11.53 -2.79 -0.57
N GLY A 458 11.94 -2.80 -1.85
CA GLY A 458 12.13 -1.61 -2.68
C GLY A 458 13.05 -0.53 -2.08
N GLY A 459 13.98 -0.87 -1.19
CA GLY A 459 14.85 0.10 -0.53
C GLY A 459 14.21 0.88 0.63
N TRP A 460 12.98 0.58 1.05
CA TRP A 460 12.34 1.19 2.22
C TRP A 460 13.10 0.85 3.52
N GLN A 461 13.14 1.80 4.44
CA GLN A 461 13.65 1.62 5.79
C GLN A 461 12.65 2.21 6.79
N ALA A 462 12.43 1.49 7.90
CA ALA A 462 11.59 1.99 8.98
C ALA A 462 12.16 3.33 9.51
N PRO A 463 11.30 4.33 9.84
CA PRO A 463 11.75 5.55 10.51
C PRO A 463 12.52 5.19 11.78
N ASN A 464 13.68 5.82 12.00
CA ASN A 464 14.42 5.66 13.26
C ASN A 464 13.51 6.05 14.42
N LYS A 465 13.47 5.23 15.47
CA LYS A 465 12.67 5.40 16.70
C LYS A 465 13.01 6.68 17.44
#